data_3b5f57d609a587808216ee8ceadb2742
#
_entry.id   3b5f57d609a587808216ee8ceadb2742
#
_cell.length_a   1.000
_cell.length_b   1.000
_cell.length_c   1.000
_cell.angle_alpha   90.00
_cell.angle_beta   90.00
_cell.angle_gamma   90.00
#
_symmetry.space_group_name_H-M   'P 1'
#
loop_
_entity.id
_entity.type
_entity.pdbx_description
1 polymer ?
#
loop_
_entity_poly.entity_id
_entity_poly.type
_entity_poly.pdbx_seq_one_letter_code
_entity_poly.pdbx_strand_id
1 'polypeptide(L)'
;EKGRAFVVGTNRNNGMIIYDLKEDPTSPKEIGFYDEAYIHDVFVKNDTAYAALIIQGDFYILDVSNISDIRLVSSHPTKDLQTHNTWLSNDGNYVFTTDEVNGAELGVYDVSDKTNPEKVEFFKSRFLGDEMPHNVLVRDSVAFISYYKDGVIALDVSNPENCVEVGRFDTEKEKSGPG
;
A
#
# COMPACT_ATOMS: atom_id res chain seq x y z
N GLU A 1 -4.06 -2.06 -14.79
CA GLU A 1 -3.85 -3.09 -15.81
C GLU A 1 -5.13 -3.38 -16.58
N LYS A 2 -5.03 -3.94 -17.78
CA LYS A 2 -6.17 -4.31 -18.65
C LYS A 2 -7.12 -3.15 -18.98
N GLY A 3 -6.68 -1.89 -18.89
CA GLY A 3 -7.53 -0.71 -19.12
C GLY A 3 -8.64 -0.56 -18.10
N ARG A 4 -8.36 -0.84 -16.84
CA ARG A 4 -9.27 -0.68 -15.70
C ARG A 4 -8.72 0.34 -14.71
N ALA A 5 -9.60 1.13 -14.10
CA ALA A 5 -9.31 1.94 -12.92
C ALA A 5 -10.03 1.34 -11.70
N PHE A 6 -9.31 1.29 -10.58
CA PHE A 6 -9.83 0.87 -9.30
C PHE A 6 -9.86 2.10 -8.40
N VAL A 7 -11.05 2.51 -7.99
CA VAL A 7 -11.29 3.75 -7.24
C VAL A 7 -11.76 3.40 -5.85
N VAL A 8 -11.06 3.88 -4.85
CA VAL A 8 -11.32 3.62 -3.43
C VAL A 8 -11.52 4.93 -2.66
N GLY A 9 -11.85 4.86 -1.37
CA GLY A 9 -12.07 6.04 -0.53
C GLY A 9 -13.30 6.84 -0.93
N THR A 10 -14.29 6.23 -1.59
CA THR A 10 -15.49 6.93 -2.06
C THR A 10 -16.61 6.88 -1.02
N ASN A 11 -17.49 7.89 -1.03
CA ASN A 11 -18.72 7.88 -0.21
C ASN A 11 -19.79 6.91 -0.72
N ARG A 12 -19.57 6.34 -1.89
CA ARG A 12 -20.43 5.35 -2.53
C ARG A 12 -19.78 3.98 -2.37
N ASN A 13 -20.52 3.04 -1.81
CA ASN A 13 -20.12 1.63 -1.65
C ASN A 13 -18.89 1.38 -0.76
N ASN A 14 -18.52 2.25 0.14
CA ASN A 14 -17.46 2.10 1.16
C ASN A 14 -16.15 1.35 0.78
N GLY A 15 -16.10 0.66 -0.34
CA GLY A 15 -15.02 -0.22 -0.75
C GLY A 15 -14.32 0.28 -2.01
N MET A 16 -14.45 -0.49 -3.08
CA MET A 16 -13.75 -0.27 -4.34
C MET A 16 -14.73 -0.28 -5.51
N ILE A 17 -14.64 0.72 -6.39
CA ILE A 17 -15.41 0.78 -7.65
C ILE A 17 -14.44 0.54 -8.81
N ILE A 18 -14.85 -0.26 -9.79
CA ILE A 18 -14.02 -0.60 -10.94
C ILE A 18 -14.64 -0.01 -12.20
N TYR A 19 -13.82 0.73 -12.95
CA TYR A 19 -14.19 1.36 -14.20
C TYR A 19 -13.44 0.75 -15.38
N ASP A 20 -14.13 0.61 -16.52
CA ASP A 20 -13.50 0.33 -17.82
C ASP A 20 -13.03 1.64 -18.46
N LEU A 21 -11.76 1.69 -18.85
CA LEU A 21 -11.10 2.80 -19.53
C LEU A 21 -10.77 2.49 -21.01
N LYS A 22 -11.11 1.30 -21.51
CA LYS A 22 -10.66 0.85 -22.84
C LYS A 22 -11.35 1.57 -23.99
N GLU A 23 -12.67 1.74 -23.86
CA GLU A 23 -13.47 2.34 -24.95
C GLU A 23 -13.27 3.86 -24.99
N ASP A 24 -13.47 4.50 -23.84
CA ASP A 24 -13.32 5.96 -23.70
C ASP A 24 -12.83 6.30 -22.28
N PRO A 25 -11.54 6.58 -22.10
CA PRO A 25 -10.99 6.92 -20.78
C PRO A 25 -11.47 8.27 -20.24
N THR A 26 -12.09 9.11 -21.09
CA THR A 26 -12.68 10.40 -20.67
C THR A 26 -14.12 10.26 -20.17
N SER A 27 -14.75 9.11 -20.44
CA SER A 27 -16.10 8.76 -20.00
C SER A 27 -16.12 7.31 -19.48
N PRO A 28 -15.44 7.03 -18.34
CA PRO A 28 -15.26 5.68 -17.83
C PRO A 28 -16.60 5.06 -17.43
N LYS A 29 -16.79 3.78 -17.78
CA LYS A 29 -17.98 3.02 -17.41
C LYS A 29 -17.70 2.19 -16.16
N GLU A 30 -18.57 2.29 -15.16
CA GLU A 30 -18.54 1.38 -14.02
C GLU A 30 -18.86 -0.05 -14.49
N ILE A 31 -18.01 -1.01 -14.11
CA ILE A 31 -18.14 -2.42 -14.51
C ILE A 31 -18.18 -3.38 -13.32
N GLY A 32 -17.96 -2.91 -12.10
CA GLY A 32 -18.06 -3.71 -10.88
C GLY A 32 -17.70 -2.91 -9.64
N PHE A 33 -17.95 -3.50 -8.50
CA PHE A 33 -17.62 -2.93 -7.20
C PHE A 33 -17.40 -4.03 -6.15
N TYR A 34 -16.75 -3.65 -5.05
CA TYR A 34 -16.61 -4.41 -3.81
C TYR A 34 -17.00 -3.50 -2.66
N ASP A 35 -17.92 -3.92 -1.78
CA ASP A 35 -18.51 -3.08 -0.73
C ASP A 35 -18.57 -3.74 0.67
N GLU A 36 -17.87 -4.87 0.85
CA GLU A 36 -17.86 -5.59 2.13
C GLU A 36 -16.99 -4.90 3.21
N ALA A 37 -16.06 -4.01 2.81
CA ALA A 37 -15.21 -3.27 3.73
C ALA A 37 -14.81 -1.91 3.16
N TYR A 38 -14.50 -0.94 4.04
CA TYR A 38 -13.91 0.33 3.63
C TYR A 38 -12.47 0.11 3.18
N ILE A 39 -12.18 0.41 1.92
CA ILE A 39 -10.84 0.36 1.36
C ILE A 39 -10.31 1.79 1.25
N HIS A 40 -9.20 2.07 1.90
CA HIS A 40 -8.54 3.37 1.90
C HIS A 40 -7.63 3.54 0.69
N ASP A 41 -6.79 2.53 0.40
CA ASP A 41 -5.90 2.50 -0.76
C ASP A 41 -5.82 1.09 -1.34
N VAL A 42 -5.41 0.95 -2.61
CA VAL A 42 -5.33 -0.34 -3.28
C VAL A 42 -4.23 -0.39 -4.34
N PHE A 43 -3.43 -1.43 -4.30
CA PHE A 43 -2.52 -1.81 -5.38
C PHE A 43 -3.07 -3.03 -6.12
N VAL A 44 -3.11 -3.00 -7.46
CA VAL A 44 -3.66 -4.11 -8.26
C VAL A 44 -2.65 -4.61 -9.28
N LYS A 45 -2.41 -5.92 -9.28
CA LYS A 45 -1.53 -6.59 -10.25
C LYS A 45 -2.01 -8.02 -10.51
N ASN A 46 -2.03 -8.44 -11.79
CA ASN A 46 -2.37 -9.81 -12.21
C ASN A 46 -3.68 -10.33 -11.60
N ASP A 47 -4.77 -9.54 -11.74
CA ASP A 47 -6.09 -9.88 -11.21
C ASP A 47 -6.15 -10.12 -9.68
N THR A 48 -5.16 -9.61 -8.95
CA THR A 48 -5.15 -9.58 -7.49
C THR A 48 -5.08 -8.14 -7.02
N ALA A 49 -5.96 -7.75 -6.10
CA ALA A 49 -5.91 -6.46 -5.41
C ALA A 49 -5.37 -6.65 -3.99
N TYR A 50 -4.43 -5.80 -3.61
CA TYR A 50 -3.88 -5.67 -2.27
C TYR A 50 -4.44 -4.37 -1.70
N ALA A 51 -5.39 -4.49 -0.80
CA ALA A 51 -6.18 -3.36 -0.30
C ALA A 51 -5.78 -2.99 1.12
N ALA A 52 -5.60 -1.70 1.37
CA ALA A 52 -5.33 -1.15 2.70
C ALA A 52 -6.64 -0.73 3.38
N LEU A 53 -6.88 -1.25 4.57
CA LEU A 53 -8.09 -1.03 5.35
C LEU A 53 -7.77 -0.26 6.63
N ILE A 54 -7.65 1.05 6.55
CA ILE A 54 -7.20 1.91 7.65
C ILE A 54 -8.10 1.84 8.89
N ILE A 55 -9.40 1.57 8.73
CA ILE A 55 -10.35 1.48 9.84
C ILE A 55 -10.23 0.14 10.58
N GLN A 56 -10.03 -0.95 9.83
CA GLN A 56 -9.88 -2.29 10.38
C GLN A 56 -8.46 -2.57 10.87
N GLY A 57 -7.47 -1.88 10.29
CA GLY A 57 -6.06 -2.10 10.57
C GLY A 57 -5.49 -3.33 9.87
N ASP A 58 -6.13 -3.76 8.78
CA ASP A 58 -5.76 -4.94 8.02
C ASP A 58 -5.31 -4.54 6.60
N PHE A 59 -4.60 -5.43 5.92
CA PHE A 59 -4.63 -5.47 4.47
C PHE A 59 -5.40 -6.70 3.98
N TYR A 60 -6.14 -6.53 2.88
CA TYR A 60 -6.85 -7.63 2.22
C TYR A 60 -6.17 -8.00 0.92
N ILE A 61 -6.16 -9.29 0.62
CA ILE A 61 -5.86 -9.82 -0.71
C ILE A 61 -7.18 -10.24 -1.34
N LEU A 62 -7.54 -9.59 -2.46
CA LEU A 62 -8.80 -9.83 -3.17
C LEU A 62 -8.51 -10.42 -4.55
N ASP A 63 -9.25 -11.45 -4.93
CA ASP A 63 -9.31 -11.94 -6.31
C ASP A 63 -10.28 -11.07 -7.12
N VAL A 64 -9.74 -10.32 -8.08
CA VAL A 64 -10.48 -9.43 -8.98
C VAL A 64 -10.49 -9.96 -10.43
N SER A 65 -10.23 -11.24 -10.62
CA SER A 65 -10.27 -11.91 -11.92
C SER A 65 -11.68 -11.90 -12.52
N ASN A 66 -12.68 -12.12 -11.68
CA ASN A 66 -14.08 -11.96 -12.00
C ASN A 66 -14.65 -10.71 -11.30
N ILE A 67 -14.79 -9.61 -12.04
CA ILE A 67 -15.27 -8.33 -11.51
C ILE A 67 -16.71 -8.38 -10.99
N SER A 68 -17.52 -9.32 -11.49
CA SER A 68 -18.90 -9.51 -11.02
C SER A 68 -19.00 -10.35 -9.75
N ASP A 69 -17.89 -10.93 -9.29
CA ASP A 69 -17.81 -11.80 -8.11
C ASP A 69 -16.40 -11.70 -7.50
N ILE A 70 -16.10 -10.51 -6.93
CA ILE A 70 -14.82 -10.25 -6.26
C ILE A 70 -14.80 -11.00 -4.93
N ARG A 71 -13.68 -11.69 -4.65
CA ARG A 71 -13.59 -12.58 -3.49
C ARG A 71 -12.42 -12.21 -2.59
N LEU A 72 -12.68 -12.22 -1.30
CA LEU A 72 -11.62 -12.16 -0.29
C LEU A 72 -10.83 -13.49 -0.33
N VAL A 73 -9.52 -13.39 -0.59
CA VAL A 73 -8.58 -14.52 -0.51
C VAL A 73 -8.06 -14.65 0.91
N SER A 74 -7.59 -13.56 1.49
CA SER A 74 -7.13 -13.50 2.88
C SER A 74 -7.15 -12.09 3.43
N SER A 75 -7.13 -11.96 4.77
CA SER A 75 -6.89 -10.73 5.51
C SER A 75 -5.74 -10.93 6.48
N HIS A 76 -4.94 -9.89 6.70
CA HIS A 76 -3.85 -9.92 7.66
C HIS A 76 -3.76 -8.56 8.38
N PRO A 77 -3.75 -8.52 9.72
CA PRO A 77 -3.57 -7.29 10.45
C PRO A 77 -2.14 -6.76 10.28
N THR A 78 -2.01 -5.45 10.14
CA THR A 78 -0.72 -4.79 10.21
C THR A 78 -0.31 -4.54 11.66
N LYS A 79 0.96 -4.17 11.86
CA LYS A 79 1.53 -4.03 13.21
C LYS A 79 0.82 -2.98 14.06
N ASP A 80 0.60 -1.81 13.48
CA ASP A 80 0.10 -0.63 14.19
C ASP A 80 -1.39 -0.37 13.93
N LEU A 81 -2.05 -1.28 13.17
CA LEU A 81 -3.49 -1.33 12.93
C LEU A 81 -4.07 -0.04 12.31
N GLN A 82 -3.31 0.61 11.44
CA GLN A 82 -3.73 1.82 10.70
C GLN A 82 -3.29 1.74 9.24
N THR A 83 -3.56 0.61 8.61
CA THR A 83 -3.09 0.28 7.26
C THR A 83 -3.55 1.32 6.25
N HIS A 84 -2.61 2.17 5.82
CA HIS A 84 -2.87 3.30 4.95
C HIS A 84 -2.62 2.96 3.49
N ASN A 85 -1.50 2.32 3.18
CA ASN A 85 -1.08 2.01 1.81
C ASN A 85 -0.50 0.61 1.71
N THR A 86 -0.62 0.00 0.54
CA THR A 86 0.00 -1.27 0.19
C THR A 86 0.71 -1.16 -1.15
N TRP A 87 1.85 -1.84 -1.29
CA TRP A 87 2.54 -1.99 -2.56
C TRP A 87 3.18 -3.36 -2.69
N LEU A 88 3.18 -3.92 -3.90
CA LEU A 88 3.73 -5.24 -4.18
C LEU A 88 5.16 -5.15 -4.70
N SER A 89 6.03 -6.08 -4.29
CA SER A 89 7.35 -6.27 -4.88
C SER A 89 7.27 -6.60 -6.37
N ASN A 90 8.36 -6.39 -7.10
CA ASN A 90 8.38 -6.66 -8.55
C ASN A 90 8.15 -8.13 -8.89
N ASP A 91 8.67 -9.04 -8.09
CA ASP A 91 8.49 -10.48 -8.25
C ASP A 91 7.10 -10.97 -7.83
N GLY A 92 6.37 -10.15 -7.06
CA GLY A 92 5.00 -10.44 -6.62
C GLY A 92 4.91 -11.27 -5.36
N ASN A 93 6.01 -11.49 -4.65
CA ASN A 93 6.06 -12.36 -3.48
C ASN A 93 5.93 -11.60 -2.16
N TYR A 94 6.13 -10.27 -2.14
CA TYR A 94 6.10 -9.48 -0.91
C TYR A 94 5.17 -8.28 -1.04
N VAL A 95 4.39 -8.02 0.01
CA VAL A 95 3.62 -6.79 0.17
C VAL A 95 4.32 -5.91 1.20
N PHE A 96 4.50 -4.65 0.83
CA PHE A 96 4.94 -3.58 1.72
C PHE A 96 3.71 -2.79 2.18
N THR A 97 3.62 -2.52 3.48
CA THR A 97 2.50 -1.77 4.06
C THR A 97 3.00 -0.58 4.88
N THR A 98 2.23 0.47 4.89
CA THR A 98 2.43 1.59 5.82
C THR A 98 1.22 1.73 6.73
N ASP A 99 1.48 1.92 8.03
CA ASP A 99 0.47 2.29 9.01
C ASP A 99 0.58 3.80 9.28
N GLU A 100 -0.47 4.58 9.04
CA GLU A 100 -0.45 6.03 9.21
C GLU A 100 -0.67 6.41 10.68
N VAL A 101 0.32 6.10 11.49
CA VAL A 101 0.36 6.43 12.92
C VAL A 101 1.77 6.79 13.35
N ASN A 102 1.89 7.69 14.34
CA ASN A 102 3.18 8.15 14.84
C ASN A 102 4.04 6.97 15.33
N GLY A 103 5.28 6.93 14.84
CA GLY A 103 6.26 5.92 15.21
C GLY A 103 6.09 4.57 14.55
N ALA A 104 5.12 4.44 13.63
CA ALA A 104 4.92 3.20 12.88
C ALA A 104 6.12 2.85 11.99
N GLU A 105 6.16 1.59 11.62
CA GLU A 105 7.20 1.00 10.79
C GLU A 105 6.62 0.59 9.43
N LEU A 106 7.48 0.56 8.40
CA LEU A 106 7.13 -0.12 7.16
C LEU A 106 7.02 -1.61 7.43
N GLY A 107 5.87 -2.21 7.16
CA GLY A 107 5.68 -3.65 7.24
C GLY A 107 6.08 -4.36 5.94
N VAL A 108 6.68 -5.54 6.05
CA VAL A 108 6.99 -6.42 4.93
C VAL A 108 6.38 -7.79 5.19
N TYR A 109 5.58 -8.28 4.26
CA TYR A 109 4.86 -9.55 4.38
C TYR A 109 5.13 -10.42 3.16
N ASP A 110 5.47 -11.70 3.40
CA ASP A 110 5.50 -12.72 2.34
C ASP A 110 4.07 -13.08 1.96
N VAL A 111 3.74 -12.95 0.69
CA VAL A 111 2.45 -13.27 0.08
C VAL A 111 2.59 -14.25 -1.07
N SER A 112 3.69 -15.00 -1.10
CA SER A 112 3.90 -16.08 -2.08
C SER A 112 2.79 -17.11 -1.98
N ASP A 113 2.31 -17.42 -0.76
CA ASP A 113 1.00 -18.01 -0.51
C ASP A 113 -0.01 -16.92 -0.13
N LYS A 114 -0.81 -16.49 -1.09
CA LYS A 114 -1.82 -15.45 -0.89
C LYS A 114 -2.91 -15.81 0.11
N THR A 115 -3.07 -17.09 0.44
CA THR A 115 -4.08 -17.55 1.41
C THR A 115 -3.58 -17.46 2.85
N ASN A 116 -2.25 -17.34 3.04
CA ASN A 116 -1.61 -17.27 4.34
C ASN A 116 -0.44 -16.28 4.34
N PRO A 117 -0.67 -14.96 4.30
CA PRO A 117 0.40 -13.97 4.41
C PRO A 117 1.19 -14.13 5.70
N GLU A 118 2.52 -14.04 5.61
CA GLU A 118 3.40 -14.16 6.76
C GLU A 118 4.24 -12.88 6.94
N LYS A 119 4.33 -12.39 8.17
CA LYS A 119 5.20 -11.26 8.49
C LYS A 119 6.67 -11.66 8.30
N VAL A 120 7.43 -10.80 7.60
CA VAL A 120 8.86 -10.99 7.34
C VAL A 120 9.70 -10.01 8.14
N GLU A 121 9.46 -8.70 7.98
CA GLU A 121 10.29 -7.64 8.55
C GLU A 121 9.46 -6.40 8.89
N PHE A 122 10.01 -5.56 9.76
CA PHE A 122 9.58 -4.18 9.97
C PHE A 122 10.77 -3.24 9.88
N PHE A 123 10.69 -2.23 9.00
CA PHE A 123 11.70 -1.20 8.90
C PHE A 123 11.23 0.08 9.60
N LYS A 124 12.05 0.60 10.50
CA LYS A 124 11.86 1.90 11.14
C LYS A 124 12.90 2.91 10.67
N SER A 125 12.46 4.12 10.35
CA SER A 125 13.37 5.22 10.06
C SER A 125 14.29 5.52 11.25
N ARG A 126 15.58 5.77 10.98
CA ARG A 126 16.60 5.98 12.02
C ARG A 126 16.49 7.32 12.76
N PHE A 127 15.84 8.30 12.16
CA PHE A 127 16.07 9.66 12.61
C PHE A 127 15.07 10.16 13.63
N LEU A 128 13.86 9.68 13.66
CA LEU A 128 12.89 10.22 14.63
C LEU A 128 11.91 9.14 15.11
N GLY A 129 11.72 9.08 16.41
CA GLY A 129 10.89 8.08 17.02
C GLY A 129 9.38 8.21 16.77
N ASP A 130 8.92 9.33 16.21
CA ASP A 130 7.51 9.69 16.20
C ASP A 130 6.94 10.08 14.83
N GLU A 131 7.71 9.93 13.72
CA GLU A 131 7.21 10.26 12.39
C GLU A 131 6.42 9.09 11.77
N MET A 132 5.46 9.43 10.91
CA MET A 132 4.54 8.47 10.29
C MET A 132 4.98 8.12 8.87
N PRO A 133 5.06 6.84 8.49
CA PRO A 133 5.09 6.45 7.10
C PRO A 133 3.69 6.68 6.48
N HIS A 134 3.64 7.20 5.26
CA HIS A 134 2.38 7.49 4.59
C HIS A 134 2.17 6.57 3.38
N ASN A 135 2.97 6.74 2.32
CA ASN A 135 2.91 5.89 1.14
C ASN A 135 4.23 5.20 0.85
N VAL A 136 4.17 3.97 0.36
CA VAL A 136 5.31 3.25 -0.21
C VAL A 136 5.08 2.99 -1.69
N LEU A 137 6.15 3.08 -2.48
CA LEU A 137 6.20 2.70 -3.89
C LEU A 137 7.46 1.86 -4.10
N VAL A 138 7.32 0.66 -4.64
CA VAL A 138 8.48 -0.19 -4.97
C VAL A 138 8.74 -0.16 -6.47
N ARG A 139 9.99 0.11 -6.83
CA ARG A 139 10.46 0.03 -8.20
C ARG A 139 11.79 -0.73 -8.25
N ASP A 140 11.80 -1.81 -9.00
CA ASP A 140 12.91 -2.75 -9.04
C ASP A 140 13.22 -3.27 -7.61
N SER A 141 14.42 -3.04 -7.11
CA SER A 141 14.81 -3.41 -5.75
C SER A 141 14.82 -2.23 -4.78
N VAL A 142 14.16 -1.13 -5.10
CA VAL A 142 14.12 0.06 -4.23
C VAL A 142 12.69 0.39 -3.85
N ALA A 143 12.43 0.51 -2.56
CA ALA A 143 11.22 1.09 -2.01
C ALA A 143 11.43 2.57 -1.69
N PHE A 144 10.54 3.42 -2.16
CA PHE A 144 10.48 4.83 -1.81
C PHE A 144 9.29 5.03 -0.87
N ILE A 145 9.55 5.63 0.28
CA ILE A 145 8.54 5.84 1.33
C ILE A 145 8.45 7.32 1.62
N SER A 146 7.24 7.86 1.61
CA SER A 146 6.98 9.19 2.14
C SER A 146 6.78 9.10 3.64
N TYR A 147 7.62 9.82 4.39
CA TYR A 147 7.60 9.86 5.85
C TYR A 147 7.36 11.30 6.30
N TYR A 148 6.17 11.80 6.23
CA TYR A 148 5.84 13.18 6.66
C TYR A 148 7.06 14.10 6.80
N LYS A 149 7.47 14.49 8.03
CA LYS A 149 8.60 15.40 8.26
C LYS A 149 9.97 14.79 7.97
N ASP A 150 10.07 13.45 7.97
CA ASP A 150 11.33 12.78 7.58
C ASP A 150 11.58 12.85 6.06
N GLY A 151 10.60 13.35 5.30
CA GLY A 151 10.71 13.49 3.85
C GLY A 151 10.55 12.17 3.11
N VAL A 152 11.45 11.88 2.17
CA VAL A 152 11.43 10.64 1.37
C VAL A 152 12.60 9.75 1.77
N ILE A 153 12.31 8.49 2.07
CA ILE A 153 13.31 7.46 2.38
C ILE A 153 13.37 6.46 1.23
N ALA A 154 14.57 6.12 0.79
CA ALA A 154 14.81 5.05 -0.17
C ALA A 154 15.44 3.85 0.55
N LEU A 155 14.82 2.67 0.42
CA LEU A 155 15.32 1.42 0.96
C LEU A 155 15.72 0.48 -0.16
N ASP A 156 16.87 -0.18 -0.04
CA ASP A 156 17.15 -1.40 -0.77
C ASP A 156 16.30 -2.54 -0.18
N VAL A 157 15.44 -3.10 -1.00
CA VAL A 157 14.53 -4.21 -0.67
C VAL A 157 14.83 -5.44 -1.51
N SER A 158 16.07 -5.56 -2.04
CA SER A 158 16.52 -6.76 -2.77
C SER A 158 16.53 -8.00 -1.87
N ASN A 159 16.70 -7.82 -0.57
CA ASN A 159 16.43 -8.82 0.46
C ASN A 159 15.32 -8.30 1.39
N PRO A 160 14.06 -8.73 1.21
CA PRO A 160 12.93 -8.27 2.01
C PRO A 160 13.03 -8.61 3.49
N GLU A 161 13.84 -9.61 3.87
CA GLU A 161 14.11 -9.96 5.27
C GLU A 161 15.13 -9.02 5.95
N ASN A 162 15.74 -8.11 5.19
CA ASN A 162 16.72 -7.16 5.70
C ASN A 162 16.75 -5.91 4.83
N CYS A 163 15.72 -5.08 4.95
CA CYS A 163 15.63 -3.81 4.24
C CYS A 163 16.68 -2.81 4.76
N VAL A 164 17.40 -2.16 3.85
CA VAL A 164 18.49 -1.24 4.19
C VAL A 164 18.25 0.15 3.61
N GLU A 165 18.31 1.20 4.44
CA GLU A 165 18.24 2.56 3.96
C GLU A 165 19.46 2.90 3.09
N VAL A 166 19.22 3.26 1.84
CA VAL A 166 20.23 3.62 0.85
C VAL A 166 20.18 5.10 0.46
N GLY A 167 19.14 5.80 0.85
CA GLY A 167 19.04 7.23 0.60
C GLY A 167 17.90 7.90 1.34
N ARG A 168 18.02 9.21 1.48
CA ARG A 168 17.02 10.05 2.12
C ARG A 168 17.03 11.44 1.49
N PHE A 169 15.87 12.05 1.40
CA PHE A 169 15.72 13.42 0.98
C PHE A 169 14.72 14.13 1.91
N ASP A 170 15.24 15.07 2.70
CA ASP A 170 14.42 15.93 3.54
C ASP A 170 13.68 16.95 2.67
N THR A 171 12.36 16.89 2.68
CA THR A 171 11.48 17.81 1.94
C THR A 171 11.09 19.04 2.77
N GLU A 172 11.23 18.99 4.09
CA GLU A 172 10.95 20.08 5.00
C GLU A 172 12.25 20.78 5.40
N LYS A 173 12.62 21.81 4.64
CA LYS A 173 13.70 22.68 5.09
C LYS A 173 13.24 23.40 6.35
N GLU A 174 13.84 23.09 7.49
CA GLU A 174 13.72 23.94 8.67
C GLU A 174 13.95 25.38 8.22
N LYS A 175 12.96 26.25 8.44
CA LYS A 175 13.21 27.68 8.37
C LYS A 175 14.21 27.95 9.48
N SER A 176 15.50 28.07 9.13
CA SER A 176 16.49 28.63 10.04
C SER A 176 15.92 29.97 10.51
N GLY A 177 15.43 30.01 11.75
CA GLY A 177 15.02 31.25 12.38
C GLY A 177 16.22 32.21 12.33
N PRO A 178 15.97 33.52 12.28
CA PRO A 178 17.07 34.49 12.42
C PRO A 178 17.75 34.24 13.77
N GLY A 179 19.05 33.92 13.72
CA GLY A 179 19.92 33.92 14.87
C GLY A 179 20.04 35.29 15.45
#